data_ceffa29ebc1984d0addd930b317d81d5
#
_entry.id   ceffa29ebc1984d0addd930b317d81d5
#
_cell.length_a   1.000
_cell.length_b   1.000
_cell.length_c   1.000
_cell.angle_alpha   90.00
_cell.angle_beta   90.00
_cell.angle_gamma   90.00
#
_symmetry.space_group_name_H-M   'P 1'
#
loop_
_entity.id
_entity.type
_entity.pdbx_description
1 polymer ?
#
loop_
_entity_poly.entity_id
_entity_poly.type
_entity_poly.pdbx_seq_one_letter_code
_entity_poly.pdbx_strand_id
1 'polypeptide(L)'
;MDMDSTIKWIALKEEKIKEIVEEIININVDDGIRFEIKDISYIREEDEYENFRISLIANVGKTKNPIKLDLTTGDAITPREIEYTYPCIFNKEDIKIMAYPLETILAEKYETIIRRNITTTRMRDLYDLYTLYKLKKDEIDYKILKEAIERTSDKRGSHDEM
;
A
#
# COMPACT_ATOMS: atom_id res chain seq x y z
N MET A 1 11.10 -4.51 5.61
CA MET A 1 10.18 -4.61 4.46
C MET A 1 8.90 -3.94 4.87
N ASP A 2 8.38 -3.04 4.05
CA ASP A 2 7.15 -2.31 4.31
C ASP A 2 6.15 -2.71 3.22
N MET A 3 4.91 -2.98 3.60
CA MET A 3 3.81 -3.31 2.70
C MET A 3 2.65 -2.36 3.00
N ASP A 4 2.13 -1.72 1.96
CA ASP A 4 0.96 -0.86 2.05
C ASP A 4 -0.23 -1.62 1.44
N SER A 5 -1.37 -1.64 2.14
CA SER A 5 -2.56 -2.35 1.71
C SER A 5 -3.82 -1.58 2.07
N THR A 6 -4.78 -1.54 1.15
CA THR A 6 -6.09 -0.95 1.41
C THR A 6 -7.13 -2.04 1.59
N ILE A 7 -7.88 -1.95 2.66
CA ILE A 7 -9.02 -2.83 2.93
C ILE A 7 -10.30 -2.15 2.44
N LYS A 8 -11.07 -2.89 1.67
CA LYS A 8 -12.39 -2.49 1.19
C LYS A 8 -13.49 -3.25 1.93
N TRP A 9 -14.61 -2.60 2.13
CA TRP A 9 -15.85 -3.20 2.62
C TRP A 9 -15.88 -3.66 4.09
N ILE A 10 -14.81 -3.42 4.83
CA ILE A 10 -14.71 -3.76 6.26
C ILE A 10 -14.36 -2.49 7.03
N ALA A 11 -15.13 -2.20 8.09
CA ALA A 11 -14.75 -1.16 9.02
C ALA A 11 -13.53 -1.64 9.82
N LEU A 12 -12.44 -0.87 9.78
CA LEU A 12 -11.24 -1.18 10.51
C LEU A 12 -11.42 -0.85 12.00
N LYS A 13 -11.62 -1.90 12.80
CA LYS A 13 -11.46 -1.82 14.26
C LYS A 13 -10.26 -2.66 14.63
N GLU A 14 -9.49 -2.21 15.61
CA GLU A 14 -8.24 -2.88 16.03
C GLU A 14 -8.45 -4.37 16.32
N GLU A 15 -9.53 -4.70 17.04
CA GLU A 15 -9.89 -6.08 17.36
C GLU A 15 -10.11 -6.92 16.08
N LYS A 16 -10.82 -6.35 15.10
CA LYS A 16 -11.10 -7.06 13.84
C LYS A 16 -9.86 -7.24 12.98
N ILE A 17 -8.97 -6.24 12.96
CA ILE A 17 -7.68 -6.32 12.30
C ILE A 17 -6.85 -7.44 12.91
N LYS A 18 -6.80 -7.48 14.26
CA LYS A 18 -6.06 -8.51 14.97
C LYS A 18 -6.56 -9.91 14.63
N GLU A 19 -7.87 -10.13 14.64
CA GLU A 19 -8.46 -11.40 14.23
C GLU A 19 -8.05 -11.81 12.81
N ILE A 20 -8.20 -10.89 11.84
CA ILE A 20 -7.85 -11.16 10.43
C ILE A 20 -6.35 -11.48 10.29
N VAL A 21 -5.50 -10.71 10.94
CA VAL A 21 -4.05 -10.94 10.86
C VAL A 21 -3.67 -12.26 11.55
N GLU A 22 -4.28 -12.59 12.69
CA GLU A 22 -4.07 -13.89 13.35
C GLU A 22 -4.51 -15.05 12.45
N GLU A 23 -5.65 -14.93 11.76
CA GLU A 23 -6.08 -15.94 10.79
C GLU A 23 -5.05 -16.12 9.67
N ILE A 24 -4.58 -15.01 9.08
CA ILE A 24 -3.62 -15.03 7.97
C ILE A 24 -2.28 -15.64 8.37
N ILE A 25 -1.70 -15.20 9.49
CA ILE A 25 -0.37 -15.69 9.91
C ILE A 25 -0.36 -17.15 10.37
N ASN A 26 -1.55 -17.70 10.69
CA ASN A 26 -1.71 -19.10 11.06
C ASN A 26 -1.99 -20.02 9.85
N ILE A 27 -2.11 -19.47 8.62
CA ILE A 27 -2.20 -20.30 7.42
C ILE A 27 -0.87 -21.03 7.24
N ASN A 28 -0.93 -22.35 7.29
CA ASN A 28 0.26 -23.16 7.06
C ASN A 28 0.51 -23.32 5.56
N VAL A 29 1.58 -22.71 5.07
CA VAL A 29 2.02 -22.81 3.67
C VAL A 29 3.24 -23.71 3.50
N ASP A 30 3.68 -24.40 4.57
CA ASP A 30 4.78 -25.38 4.60
C ASP A 30 6.13 -24.85 4.07
N ASP A 31 6.37 -23.54 4.26
CA ASP A 31 7.60 -22.86 3.85
C ASP A 31 8.63 -22.70 4.99
N GLY A 32 8.28 -23.20 6.18
CA GLY A 32 9.11 -23.10 7.38
C GLY A 32 9.18 -21.70 7.98
N ILE A 33 8.38 -20.75 7.50
CA ILE A 33 8.29 -19.41 8.03
C ILE A 33 7.17 -19.33 9.07
N ARG A 34 7.44 -18.69 10.20
CA ARG A 34 6.43 -18.40 11.24
C ARG A 34 6.37 -16.91 11.49
N PHE A 35 5.16 -16.39 11.55
CA PHE A 35 4.93 -14.98 11.84
C PHE A 35 4.44 -14.81 13.28
N GLU A 36 4.86 -13.72 13.90
CA GLU A 36 4.41 -13.29 15.22
C GLU A 36 3.97 -11.82 15.15
N ILE A 37 2.82 -11.47 15.69
CA ILE A 37 2.40 -10.09 15.85
C ILE A 37 3.19 -9.50 17.00
N LYS A 38 3.95 -8.44 16.73
CA LYS A 38 4.69 -7.69 17.73
C LYS A 38 3.85 -6.54 18.30
N ASP A 39 3.16 -5.82 17.42
CA ASP A 39 2.41 -4.63 17.76
C ASP A 39 1.35 -4.32 16.70
N ILE A 40 0.24 -3.74 17.12
CA ILE A 40 -0.76 -3.13 16.27
C ILE A 40 -0.98 -1.72 16.78
N SER A 41 -0.67 -0.73 15.98
CA SER A 41 -0.75 0.67 16.37
C SER A 41 -1.56 1.47 15.36
N TYR A 42 -2.28 2.46 15.87
CA TYR A 42 -2.99 3.42 15.06
C TYR A 42 -2.00 4.42 14.47
N ILE A 43 -2.02 4.60 13.17
CA ILE A 43 -1.24 5.64 12.52
C ILE A 43 -2.12 6.89 12.48
N ARG A 44 -1.82 7.87 13.32
CA ARG A 44 -2.41 9.20 13.20
C ARG A 44 -1.71 9.92 12.04
N GLU A 45 -2.28 9.85 10.87
CA GLU A 45 -2.03 10.84 9.84
C GLU A 45 -3.09 11.93 9.98
N GLU A 46 -2.82 13.12 9.46
CA GLU A 46 -3.73 14.29 9.49
C GLU A 46 -5.03 14.06 8.69
N ASP A 47 -5.21 12.88 8.13
CA ASP A 47 -6.35 12.51 7.31
C ASP A 47 -7.44 11.83 8.17
N GLU A 48 -8.71 12.05 7.83
CA GLU A 48 -9.92 11.57 8.52
C GLU A 48 -10.09 10.04 8.56
N TYR A 49 -9.10 9.26 8.11
CA TYR A 49 -9.20 7.82 7.93
C TYR A 49 -8.44 7.02 8.97
N GLU A 50 -9.05 5.93 9.41
CA GLU A 50 -8.43 4.99 10.33
C GLU A 50 -7.33 4.19 9.59
N ASN A 51 -6.08 4.44 9.95
CA ASN A 51 -4.91 3.75 9.41
C ASN A 51 -4.22 2.98 10.53
N PHE A 52 -3.89 1.73 10.28
CA PHE A 52 -3.23 0.88 11.25
C PHE A 52 -1.89 0.37 10.73
N ARG A 53 -0.90 0.38 11.61
CA ARG A 53 0.38 -0.28 11.38
C ARG A 53 0.46 -1.56 12.17
N ILE A 54 0.71 -2.66 11.48
CA ILE A 54 0.92 -3.96 12.07
C ILE A 54 2.40 -4.29 11.94
N SER A 55 3.05 -4.45 13.08
CA SER A 55 4.45 -4.88 13.17
C SER A 55 4.50 -6.38 13.38
N LEU A 56 5.05 -7.10 12.41
CA LEU A 56 5.23 -8.54 12.46
C LEU A 56 6.70 -8.91 12.55
N ILE A 57 6.97 -10.08 13.08
CA ILE A 57 8.29 -10.73 13.01
C ILE A 57 8.14 -12.01 12.21
N ALA A 58 8.84 -12.10 11.09
CA ALA A 58 8.99 -13.36 10.35
C ALA A 58 10.19 -14.14 10.88
N ASN A 59 9.94 -15.33 11.41
CA ASN A 59 10.96 -16.23 11.95
C ASN A 59 11.28 -17.28 10.89
N VAL A 60 12.54 -17.30 10.42
CA VAL A 60 13.07 -18.25 9.44
C VAL A 60 14.27 -18.95 10.07
N GLY A 61 14.08 -20.16 10.57
CA GLY A 61 15.11 -20.85 11.35
C GLY A 61 15.53 -20.06 12.58
N LYS A 62 16.77 -19.55 12.60
CA LYS A 62 17.30 -18.70 13.68
C LYS A 62 17.21 -17.19 13.39
N THR A 63 16.77 -16.81 12.21
CA THR A 63 16.72 -15.42 11.75
C THR A 63 15.35 -14.80 12.03
N LYS A 64 15.35 -13.58 12.54
CA LYS A 64 14.14 -12.80 12.80
C LYS A 64 14.14 -11.57 11.91
N ASN A 65 13.16 -11.46 11.04
CA ASN A 65 13.01 -10.33 10.12
C ASN A 65 11.77 -9.50 10.48
N PRO A 66 11.92 -8.20 10.79
CA PRO A 66 10.78 -7.34 11.01
C PRO A 66 10.08 -7.01 9.68
N ILE A 67 8.76 -7.08 9.70
CA ILE A 67 7.87 -6.68 8.61
C ILE A 67 6.88 -5.66 9.14
N LYS A 68 6.61 -4.62 8.38
CA LYS A 68 5.55 -3.65 8.65
C LYS A 68 4.50 -3.77 7.57
N LEU A 69 3.26 -3.84 8.00
CA LEU A 69 2.08 -3.82 7.15
C LEU A 69 1.25 -2.61 7.55
N ASP A 70 1.14 -1.64 6.66
CA ASP A 70 0.26 -0.49 6.83
C ASP A 70 -1.06 -0.78 6.15
N LEU A 71 -2.14 -0.76 6.94
CA LEU A 71 -3.50 -0.97 6.49
C LEU A 71 -4.25 0.36 6.49
N THR A 72 -4.80 0.71 5.34
CA THR A 72 -5.62 1.89 5.16
C THR A 72 -7.04 1.52 4.75
N THR A 73 -7.98 2.44 4.89
CA THR A 73 -9.31 2.30 4.34
C THR A 73 -9.63 3.45 3.41
N GLY A 74 -10.44 3.12 2.44
CA GLY A 74 -11.11 4.13 1.64
C GLY A 74 -10.23 4.82 0.59
N ASP A 75 -9.03 4.35 0.23
CA ASP A 75 -8.24 4.93 -0.86
C ASP A 75 -9.01 4.97 -2.18
N ALA A 76 -8.83 6.06 -2.92
CA ALA A 76 -9.46 6.24 -4.23
C ALA A 76 -8.72 5.43 -5.29
N ILE A 77 -9.13 4.19 -5.51
CA ILE A 77 -8.55 3.33 -6.54
C ILE A 77 -9.24 3.61 -7.87
N THR A 78 -8.49 4.02 -8.88
CA THR A 78 -9.00 4.46 -10.18
C THR A 78 -8.36 3.69 -11.34
N PRO A 79 -9.13 3.08 -12.24
CA PRO A 79 -10.59 2.98 -12.21
C PRO A 79 -11.10 1.97 -11.19
N ARG A 80 -10.30 0.95 -10.88
CA ARG A 80 -10.51 -0.10 -9.88
C ARG A 80 -9.22 -0.89 -9.68
N GLU A 81 -9.16 -1.70 -8.64
CA GLU A 81 -8.08 -2.68 -8.43
C GLU A 81 -7.92 -3.64 -9.61
N ILE A 82 -6.70 -4.07 -9.84
CA ILE A 82 -6.33 -5.03 -10.88
C ILE A 82 -5.79 -6.32 -10.28
N GLU A 83 -6.03 -7.45 -10.93
CA GLU A 83 -5.30 -8.68 -10.61
C GLU A 83 -3.88 -8.56 -11.16
N TYR A 84 -2.91 -8.65 -10.30
CA TYR A 84 -1.50 -8.61 -10.65
C TYR A 84 -0.83 -9.95 -10.33
N THR A 85 -0.10 -10.46 -11.29
CA THR A 85 0.70 -11.68 -11.11
C THR A 85 2.07 -11.30 -10.57
N TYR A 86 2.28 -11.54 -9.27
CA TYR A 86 3.54 -11.27 -8.60
C TYR A 86 4.54 -12.41 -8.85
N PRO A 87 5.66 -12.15 -9.54
CA PRO A 87 6.65 -13.18 -9.83
C PRO A 87 7.39 -13.59 -8.55
N CYS A 88 7.31 -14.86 -8.20
CA CYS A 88 8.01 -15.40 -7.05
C CYS A 88 9.44 -15.80 -7.42
N ILE A 89 10.43 -15.29 -6.66
CA ILE A 89 11.86 -15.59 -6.91
C ILE A 89 12.21 -17.05 -6.57
N PHE A 90 11.57 -17.60 -5.54
CA PHE A 90 11.93 -18.92 -5.00
C PHE A 90 10.90 -20.00 -5.28
N ASN A 91 9.67 -19.65 -5.63
CA ASN A 91 8.62 -20.61 -5.96
C ASN A 91 8.48 -20.75 -7.47
N LYS A 92 8.03 -21.95 -7.90
CA LYS A 92 7.74 -22.20 -9.32
C LYS A 92 6.45 -21.57 -9.82
N GLU A 93 5.58 -21.19 -8.90
CA GLU A 93 4.28 -20.60 -9.20
C GLU A 93 4.25 -19.15 -8.76
N ASP A 94 3.81 -18.28 -9.65
CA ASP A 94 3.58 -16.87 -9.37
C ASP A 94 2.33 -16.70 -8.49
N ILE A 95 2.31 -15.65 -7.69
CA ILE A 95 1.18 -15.36 -6.80
C ILE A 95 0.28 -14.30 -7.44
N LYS A 96 -1.01 -14.56 -7.49
CA LYS A 96 -2.01 -13.58 -7.90
C LYS A 96 -2.45 -12.75 -6.71
N ILE A 97 -2.32 -11.44 -6.84
CA ILE A 97 -2.71 -10.46 -5.81
C ILE A 97 -3.57 -9.38 -6.43
N MET A 98 -4.42 -8.76 -5.62
CA MET A 98 -5.07 -7.51 -6.01
C MET A 98 -4.10 -6.35 -5.78
N ALA A 99 -3.93 -5.50 -6.78
CA ALA A 99 -3.00 -4.39 -6.74
C ALA A 99 -3.64 -3.10 -7.25
N TYR A 100 -3.02 -1.98 -6.93
CA TYR A 100 -3.39 -0.70 -7.50
C TYR A 100 -2.95 -0.61 -8.97
N PRO A 101 -3.77 -0.03 -9.85
CA PRO A 101 -3.32 0.39 -11.17
C PRO A 101 -2.16 1.39 -11.08
N LEU A 102 -1.36 1.43 -12.12
CA LEU A 102 -0.23 2.34 -12.20
C LEU A 102 -0.66 3.81 -12.02
N GLU A 103 -1.80 4.18 -12.58
CA GLU A 103 -2.37 5.52 -12.50
C GLU A 103 -2.73 5.91 -11.07
N THR A 104 -3.28 4.98 -10.27
CA THR A 104 -3.54 5.23 -8.84
C THR A 104 -2.23 5.47 -8.08
N ILE A 105 -1.22 4.62 -8.29
CA ILE A 105 0.08 4.77 -7.64
C ILE A 105 0.73 6.13 -7.99
N LEU A 106 0.68 6.53 -9.26
CA LEU A 106 1.21 7.81 -9.71
C LEU A 106 0.44 9.00 -9.12
N ALA A 107 -0.89 8.89 -9.05
CA ALA A 107 -1.75 9.93 -8.49
C ALA A 107 -1.48 10.15 -6.99
N GLU A 108 -1.35 9.09 -6.21
CA GLU A 108 -1.07 9.19 -4.77
C GLU A 108 0.30 9.81 -4.49
N LYS A 109 1.33 9.40 -5.25
CA LYS A 109 2.66 9.99 -5.11
C LYS A 109 2.69 11.45 -5.54
N TYR A 110 2.01 11.79 -6.63
CA TYR A 110 1.89 13.16 -7.11
C TYR A 110 1.19 14.05 -6.08
N GLU A 111 0.02 13.63 -5.58
CA GLU A 111 -0.72 14.35 -4.56
C GLU A 111 0.10 14.55 -3.28
N THR A 112 0.79 13.51 -2.83
CA THR A 112 1.65 13.59 -1.64
C THR A 112 2.75 14.66 -1.79
N ILE A 113 3.33 14.80 -2.99
CA ILE A 113 4.35 15.81 -3.27
C ILE A 113 3.73 17.22 -3.25
N ILE A 114 2.57 17.40 -3.88
CA ILE A 114 1.89 18.70 -3.93
C ILE A 114 1.49 19.14 -2.53
N ARG A 115 0.74 18.31 -1.81
CA ARG A 115 0.23 18.61 -0.47
C ARG A 115 1.33 18.93 0.55
N ARG A 116 2.47 18.25 0.48
CA ARG A 116 3.57 18.43 1.43
C ARG A 116 4.56 19.51 1.01
N ASN A 117 4.33 20.14 -0.13
CA ASN A 117 5.21 21.16 -0.74
C ASN A 117 6.64 20.63 -1.04
N ILE A 118 7.36 21.33 -1.93
CA ILE A 118 8.71 20.96 -2.44
C ILE A 118 9.78 20.89 -1.32
N THR A 119 9.48 21.43 -0.15
CA THR A 119 10.36 21.38 1.04
C THR A 119 10.38 20.01 1.74
N THR A 120 9.67 19.01 1.21
CA THR A 120 9.61 17.71 1.87
C THR A 120 10.94 16.98 1.79
N THR A 121 11.28 16.30 2.88
CA THR A 121 12.41 15.37 2.95
C THR A 121 12.15 14.05 2.19
N ARG A 122 10.99 13.91 1.52
CA ARG A 122 10.58 12.68 0.81
C ARG A 122 11.05 12.66 -0.64
N MET A 123 12.35 12.82 -0.86
CA MET A 123 12.99 12.64 -2.19
C MET A 123 12.67 11.29 -2.82
N ARG A 124 12.26 10.32 -2.02
CA ARG A 124 11.87 8.98 -2.47
C ARG A 124 10.64 9.01 -3.37
N ASP A 125 9.62 9.79 -3.03
CA ASP A 125 8.39 9.87 -3.84
C ASP A 125 8.65 10.52 -5.21
N LEU A 126 9.53 11.55 -5.27
CA LEU A 126 9.98 12.13 -6.52
C LEU A 126 10.77 11.13 -7.38
N TYR A 127 11.68 10.37 -6.75
CA TYR A 127 12.44 9.34 -7.43
C TYR A 127 11.54 8.23 -7.96
N ASP A 128 10.56 7.81 -7.18
CA ASP A 128 9.60 6.79 -7.58
C ASP A 128 8.75 7.26 -8.76
N LEU A 129 8.21 8.50 -8.72
CA LEU A 129 7.48 9.08 -9.85
C LEU A 129 8.31 9.13 -11.12
N TYR A 130 9.54 9.63 -11.02
CA TYR A 130 10.46 9.69 -12.17
C TYR A 130 10.74 8.29 -12.73
N THR A 131 11.02 7.34 -11.85
CA THR A 131 11.36 5.97 -12.23
C THR A 131 10.17 5.25 -12.86
N LEU A 132 9.00 5.34 -12.26
CA LEU A 132 7.77 4.76 -12.80
C LEU A 132 7.43 5.36 -14.15
N TYR A 133 7.47 6.68 -14.27
CA TYR A 133 7.23 7.35 -15.55
C TYR A 133 8.23 6.90 -16.62
N LYS A 134 9.53 6.90 -16.30
CA LYS A 134 10.58 6.51 -17.25
C LYS A 134 10.44 5.07 -17.74
N LEU A 135 10.07 4.15 -16.85
CA LEU A 135 9.98 2.72 -17.16
C LEU A 135 8.63 2.31 -17.74
N LYS A 136 7.56 3.04 -17.43
CA LYS A 136 6.17 2.62 -17.66
C LYS A 136 5.34 3.63 -18.45
N LYS A 137 5.93 4.70 -19.00
CA LYS A 137 5.21 5.78 -19.70
C LYS A 137 4.26 5.30 -20.80
N ASP A 138 4.64 4.21 -21.47
CA ASP A 138 3.87 3.66 -22.60
C ASP A 138 2.70 2.78 -22.12
N GLU A 139 2.66 2.45 -20.82
CA GLU A 139 1.59 1.70 -20.16
C GLU A 139 0.55 2.64 -19.50
N ILE A 140 0.84 3.95 -19.38
CA ILE A 140 -0.01 4.93 -18.70
C ILE A 140 -1.17 5.34 -19.58
N ASP A 141 -2.41 5.14 -19.10
CA ASP A 141 -3.58 5.82 -19.67
C ASP A 141 -3.74 7.21 -19.03
N TYR A 142 -3.41 8.24 -19.79
CA TYR A 142 -3.43 9.63 -19.30
C TYR A 142 -4.82 10.14 -18.94
N LYS A 143 -5.89 9.56 -19.49
CA LYS A 143 -7.26 9.91 -19.10
C LYS A 143 -7.59 9.35 -17.73
N ILE A 144 -7.22 8.08 -17.51
CA ILE A 144 -7.36 7.42 -16.21
C ILE A 144 -6.47 8.09 -15.17
N LEU A 145 -5.23 8.45 -15.54
CA LEU A 145 -4.32 9.17 -14.63
C LEU A 145 -4.91 10.51 -14.18
N LYS A 146 -5.47 11.28 -15.10
CA LYS A 146 -6.13 12.53 -14.75
C LYS A 146 -7.28 12.30 -13.77
N GLU A 147 -8.16 11.35 -14.06
CA GLU A 147 -9.26 10.99 -13.15
C GLU A 147 -8.74 10.51 -11.79
N ALA A 148 -7.66 9.72 -11.77
CA ALA A 148 -7.04 9.25 -10.55
C ALA A 148 -6.52 10.41 -9.68
N ILE A 149 -5.84 11.38 -10.30
CA ILE A 149 -5.35 12.59 -9.62
C ILE A 149 -6.52 13.38 -9.02
N GLU A 150 -7.56 13.68 -9.80
CA GLU A 150 -8.73 14.39 -9.34
C GLU A 150 -9.39 13.70 -8.15
N ARG A 151 -9.67 12.40 -8.25
CA ARG A 151 -10.31 11.63 -7.17
C ARG A 151 -9.45 11.49 -5.92
N THR A 152 -8.14 11.35 -6.06
CA THR A 152 -7.22 11.29 -4.93
C THR A 152 -7.16 12.62 -4.20
N SER A 153 -7.12 13.72 -4.94
CA SER A 153 -7.07 15.08 -4.39
C SER A 153 -8.35 15.48 -3.71
N ASP A 154 -9.50 15.20 -4.33
CA ASP A 154 -10.81 15.43 -3.72
C ASP A 154 -10.92 14.73 -2.38
N LYS A 155 -10.47 13.47 -2.35
CA LYS A 155 -10.51 12.67 -1.15
C LYS A 155 -9.60 13.18 -0.04
N ARG A 156 -8.42 13.69 -0.39
CA ARG A 156 -7.43 14.21 0.57
C ARG A 156 -7.58 15.70 0.85
N GLY A 157 -8.60 16.35 0.27
CA GLY A 157 -8.88 17.78 0.45
C GLY A 157 -7.79 18.71 -0.10
N SER A 158 -6.96 18.21 -1.03
CA SER A 158 -5.86 18.97 -1.64
C SER A 158 -6.18 19.53 -3.04
N HIS A 159 -7.44 19.52 -3.43
CA HIS A 159 -7.88 19.97 -4.76
C HIS A 159 -7.50 21.42 -5.07
N ASP A 160 -7.53 22.30 -4.06
CA ASP A 160 -7.23 23.73 -4.23
C ASP A 160 -5.72 24.02 -4.33
N GLU A 161 -4.87 23.03 -4.09
CA GLU A 161 -3.41 23.16 -4.13
C GLU A 161 -2.81 22.72 -5.49
N MET A 162 -3.64 22.18 -6.39
CA MET A 162 -3.26 21.70 -7.71
C MET A 162 -3.68 22.65 -8.81
#